data_63460b5076c20463adda900e6a3c21ea
#
_entry.id   63460b5076c20463adda900e6a3c21ea
#
_cell.length_a   1.000
_cell.length_b   1.000
_cell.length_c   1.000
_cell.angle_alpha   90.00
_cell.angle_beta   90.00
_cell.angle_gamma   90.00
#
_symmetry.space_group_name_H-M   'P 1'
#
loop_
_entity.id
_entity.type
_entity.pdbx_description
1 polymer ?
#
loop_
_entity_poly.entity_id
_entity_poly.type
_entity_poly.pdbx_seq_one_letter_code
_entity_poly.pdbx_strand_id
1 'polypeptide(L)'
;MELKHGYYHLIAILVVAIWGLTFISTKVLINYGLTPQEIFFYRFLIAYLGIWVISPKRLFTSNWKDELWLMAGGFFGGSLYFFTENTALGITQASNVAFIICTAPLLTTILSLLFYKSEKATKGLIYGSILALIGVGLVVFNGSFVLKLSPVRDLLTLLAALSWAFYSLVIKKMTGRYPTVFITRKIFFYGVLTILPAFLLHSLQPDFDVLLKPVVLSNLLFLAVLASLVCYVLWNVVLKQLGTVRASNYIYLNPLVTMVASVIILHEKITWITLLGAGCIIFGVYQAEKK
;
A
#
# COMPACT_ATOMS: atom_id res chain seq x y z
N MET A 1 23.61 17.30 6.86
CA MET A 1 22.19 17.28 6.48
C MET A 1 21.82 16.09 5.60
N GLU A 2 22.73 15.63 4.75
CA GLU A 2 22.51 14.49 3.80
C GLU A 2 22.36 13.11 4.48
N LEU A 3 23.10 12.81 5.53
CA LEU A 3 23.01 11.54 6.28
C LEU A 3 21.62 11.27 6.92
N LYS A 4 20.91 12.32 7.33
CA LYS A 4 19.56 12.19 7.89
C LYS A 4 18.50 11.83 6.82
N HIS A 5 18.70 12.21 5.56
CA HIS A 5 17.80 11.86 4.47
C HIS A 5 17.97 10.39 4.03
N GLY A 6 19.21 9.87 4.01
CA GLY A 6 19.50 8.47 3.65
C GLY A 6 18.75 7.44 4.49
N TYR A 7 18.55 7.71 5.77
CA TYR A 7 17.79 6.82 6.66
C TYR A 7 16.31 6.66 6.24
N TYR A 8 15.65 7.73 5.78
CA TYR A 8 14.25 7.63 5.36
C TYR A 8 14.06 6.89 4.03
N HIS A 9 15.06 6.94 3.15
CA HIS A 9 15.08 6.11 1.94
C HIS A 9 15.16 4.61 2.29
N LEU A 10 16.02 4.25 3.25
CA LEU A 10 16.09 2.87 3.74
C LEU A 10 14.77 2.41 4.37
N ILE A 11 14.14 3.25 5.20
CA ILE A 11 12.81 2.96 5.75
C ILE A 11 11.78 2.72 4.64
N ALA A 12 11.78 3.57 3.60
CA ALA A 12 10.86 3.41 2.48
C ALA A 12 11.03 2.06 1.78
N ILE A 13 12.28 1.65 1.52
CA ILE A 13 12.62 0.36 0.92
C ILE A 13 12.14 -0.79 1.81
N LEU A 14 12.40 -0.74 3.12
CA LEU A 14 11.98 -1.79 4.06
C LEU A 14 10.47 -1.92 4.14
N VAL A 15 9.74 -0.79 4.22
CA VAL A 15 8.27 -0.79 4.24
C VAL A 15 7.71 -1.41 2.97
N VAL A 16 8.21 -1.00 1.82
CA VAL A 16 7.76 -1.53 0.53
C VAL A 16 8.12 -3.01 0.37
N ALA A 17 9.28 -3.43 0.88
CA ALA A 17 9.66 -4.84 0.91
C ALA A 17 8.65 -5.69 1.73
N ILE A 18 8.24 -5.21 2.91
CA ILE A 18 7.22 -5.88 3.70
C ILE A 18 5.88 -5.91 2.96
N TRP A 19 5.48 -4.80 2.34
CA TRP A 19 4.22 -4.74 1.58
C TRP A 19 4.22 -5.64 0.34
N GLY A 20 5.36 -5.85 -0.31
CA GLY A 20 5.48 -6.82 -1.40
C GLY A 20 5.10 -8.25 -1.01
N LEU A 21 5.26 -8.62 0.28
CA LEU A 21 4.85 -9.92 0.81
C LEU A 21 3.37 -10.01 1.19
N THR A 22 2.69 -8.87 1.36
CA THR A 22 1.29 -8.85 1.82
C THR A 22 0.32 -9.48 0.83
N PHE A 23 0.60 -9.40 -0.48
CA PHE A 23 -0.23 -10.04 -1.51
C PHE A 23 -0.32 -11.55 -1.31
N ILE A 24 0.80 -12.19 -0.95
CA ILE A 24 0.86 -13.63 -0.67
C ILE A 24 0.06 -13.95 0.59
N SER A 25 0.32 -13.23 1.69
CA SER A 25 -0.39 -13.42 2.96
C SER A 25 -1.90 -13.23 2.82
N THR A 26 -2.34 -12.19 2.10
CA THR A 26 -3.75 -11.95 1.82
C THR A 26 -4.37 -13.09 1.01
N LYS A 27 -3.66 -13.59 -0.02
CA LYS A 27 -4.13 -14.71 -0.84
C LYS A 27 -4.27 -16.00 -0.01
N VAL A 28 -3.36 -16.26 0.90
CA VAL A 28 -3.47 -17.38 1.86
C VAL A 28 -4.75 -17.25 2.68
N LEU A 29 -5.03 -16.08 3.27
CA LEU A 29 -6.23 -15.88 4.09
C LEU A 29 -7.52 -16.06 3.26
N ILE A 30 -7.56 -15.55 2.04
CA ILE A 30 -8.69 -15.76 1.11
C ILE A 30 -8.90 -17.26 0.83
N ASN A 31 -7.82 -18.01 0.60
CA ASN A 31 -7.90 -19.45 0.35
C ASN A 31 -8.40 -20.26 1.56
N TYR A 32 -8.24 -19.73 2.78
CA TYR A 32 -8.83 -20.27 4.01
C TYR A 32 -10.28 -19.83 4.26
N GLY A 33 -10.87 -19.05 3.34
CA GLY A 33 -12.28 -18.67 3.36
C GLY A 33 -12.57 -17.30 3.96
N LEU A 34 -11.56 -16.53 4.40
CA LEU A 34 -11.79 -15.17 4.88
C LEU A 34 -12.17 -14.25 3.70
N THR A 35 -13.19 -13.43 3.93
CA THR A 35 -13.63 -12.44 2.94
C THR A 35 -12.69 -11.22 2.91
N PRO A 36 -12.64 -10.46 1.80
CA PRO A 36 -11.86 -9.23 1.68
C PRO A 36 -12.07 -8.23 2.83
N GLN A 37 -13.33 -8.01 3.23
CA GLN A 37 -13.68 -7.10 4.32
C GLN A 37 -13.27 -7.63 5.69
N GLU A 38 -13.35 -8.94 5.95
CA GLU A 38 -12.90 -9.54 7.21
C GLU A 38 -11.38 -9.43 7.38
N ILE A 39 -10.61 -9.73 6.33
CA ILE A 39 -9.16 -9.59 6.36
C ILE A 39 -8.78 -8.15 6.70
N PHE A 40 -9.42 -7.18 6.03
CA PHE A 40 -9.19 -5.77 6.31
C PHE A 40 -9.62 -5.38 7.73
N PHE A 41 -10.80 -5.78 8.15
CA PHE A 41 -11.34 -5.46 9.47
C PHE A 41 -10.43 -5.95 10.60
N TYR A 42 -10.07 -7.23 10.58
CA TYR A 42 -9.20 -7.80 11.61
C TYR A 42 -7.82 -7.15 11.65
N ARG A 43 -7.19 -6.96 10.49
CA ARG A 43 -5.86 -6.35 10.44
C ARG A 43 -5.86 -4.90 10.96
N PHE A 44 -6.86 -4.10 10.63
CA PHE A 44 -6.94 -2.71 11.08
C PHE A 44 -7.43 -2.60 12.53
N LEU A 45 -8.31 -3.47 12.97
CA LEU A 45 -8.72 -3.52 14.38
C LEU A 45 -7.54 -3.86 15.30
N ILE A 46 -6.78 -4.89 14.98
CA ILE A 46 -5.58 -5.27 15.75
C ILE A 46 -4.55 -4.13 15.71
N ALA A 47 -4.30 -3.53 14.55
CA ALA A 47 -3.39 -2.39 14.40
C ALA A 47 -3.87 -1.18 15.22
N TYR A 48 -5.18 -0.90 15.24
CA TYR A 48 -5.78 0.16 16.05
C TYR A 48 -5.60 -0.07 17.55
N LEU A 49 -5.85 -1.29 18.02
CA LEU A 49 -5.62 -1.64 19.43
C LEU A 49 -4.13 -1.54 19.80
N GLY A 50 -3.25 -1.99 18.92
CA GLY A 50 -1.80 -1.89 19.13
C GLY A 50 -1.28 -0.44 19.20
N ILE A 51 -1.75 0.44 18.31
CA ILE A 51 -1.30 1.84 18.31
C ILE A 51 -1.87 2.64 19.50
N TRP A 52 -2.99 2.21 20.06
CA TRP A 52 -3.56 2.78 21.27
C TRP A 52 -2.63 2.67 22.47
N VAL A 53 -1.90 1.56 22.59
CA VAL A 53 -0.90 1.36 23.64
C VAL A 53 0.24 2.39 23.50
N ILE A 54 0.62 2.72 22.27
CA ILE A 54 1.73 3.66 21.98
C ILE A 54 1.28 5.13 22.13
N SER A 55 0.05 5.45 21.80
CA SER A 55 -0.48 6.83 21.77
C SER A 55 -1.89 6.93 22.34
N PRO A 56 -2.09 6.75 23.66
CA PRO A 56 -3.41 6.79 24.29
C PRO A 56 -3.97 8.21 24.42
N LYS A 57 -3.10 9.23 24.38
CA LYS A 57 -3.48 10.62 24.63
C LYS A 57 -4.20 11.21 23.41
N ARG A 58 -5.15 12.13 23.66
CA ARG A 58 -5.89 12.93 22.68
C ARG A 58 -6.70 12.09 21.68
N LEU A 59 -8.01 12.00 21.91
CA LEU A 59 -8.92 11.22 21.07
C LEU A 59 -9.34 11.95 19.78
N PHE A 60 -9.58 13.25 19.84
CA PHE A 60 -10.12 14.05 18.75
C PHE A 60 -9.15 15.14 18.31
N THR A 61 -9.33 15.62 17.08
CA THR A 61 -8.64 16.79 16.55
C THR A 61 -9.15 18.08 17.20
N SER A 62 -8.44 19.18 17.00
CA SER A 62 -8.85 20.50 17.49
C SER A 62 -9.98 21.10 16.65
N ASN A 63 -10.22 20.58 15.45
CA ASN A 63 -11.16 21.12 14.48
C ASN A 63 -11.88 19.98 13.75
N TRP A 64 -13.20 20.05 13.66
CA TRP A 64 -14.03 19.07 12.99
C TRP A 64 -13.68 18.86 11.49
N LYS A 65 -13.19 19.89 10.81
CA LYS A 65 -12.72 19.79 9.42
C LYS A 65 -11.50 18.88 9.30
N ASP A 66 -10.59 18.92 10.26
CA ASP A 66 -9.42 18.05 10.29
C ASP A 66 -9.85 16.60 10.61
N GLU A 67 -10.91 16.43 11.41
CA GLU A 67 -11.51 15.12 11.68
C GLU A 67 -12.08 14.50 10.39
N LEU A 68 -12.78 15.28 9.56
CA LEU A 68 -13.27 14.83 8.25
C LEU A 68 -12.14 14.45 7.30
N TRP A 69 -11.01 15.20 7.30
CA TRP A 69 -9.85 14.82 6.51
C TRP A 69 -9.24 13.50 6.98
N LEU A 70 -9.16 13.26 8.29
CA LEU A 70 -8.67 11.99 8.82
C LEU A 70 -9.64 10.83 8.57
N MET A 71 -10.94 11.09 8.59
CA MET A 71 -11.95 10.12 8.16
C MET A 71 -11.78 9.77 6.67
N ALA A 72 -11.61 10.76 5.80
CA ALA A 72 -11.29 10.54 4.39
C ALA A 72 -9.98 9.74 4.23
N GLY A 73 -8.95 10.02 5.05
CA GLY A 73 -7.72 9.25 5.08
C GLY A 73 -7.94 7.79 5.46
N GLY A 74 -8.77 7.50 6.47
CA GLY A 74 -9.14 6.14 6.85
C GLY A 74 -9.96 5.41 5.79
N PHE A 75 -10.84 6.14 5.11
CA PHE A 75 -11.61 5.62 3.98
C PHE A 75 -10.72 5.30 2.79
N PHE A 76 -9.93 6.26 2.31
CA PHE A 76 -9.09 6.09 1.12
C PHE A 76 -7.87 5.20 1.37
N GLY A 77 -7.15 5.36 2.47
CA GLY A 77 -5.96 4.55 2.79
C GLY A 77 -6.26 3.28 3.56
N GLY A 78 -7.53 3.02 3.86
CA GLY A 78 -8.00 1.87 4.60
C GLY A 78 -9.10 1.14 3.84
N SER A 79 -10.36 1.37 4.21
CA SER A 79 -11.49 0.55 3.78
C SER A 79 -11.64 0.46 2.25
N LEU A 80 -11.63 1.56 1.52
CA LEU A 80 -11.78 1.54 0.07
C LEU A 80 -10.59 0.85 -0.61
N TYR A 81 -9.37 1.21 -0.22
CA TYR A 81 -8.16 0.61 -0.78
C TYR A 81 -8.17 -0.91 -0.62
N PHE A 82 -8.25 -1.40 0.63
CA PHE A 82 -8.15 -2.83 0.89
C PHE A 82 -9.38 -3.63 0.46
N PHE A 83 -10.57 -3.05 0.52
CA PHE A 83 -11.75 -3.72 0.01
C PHE A 83 -11.63 -3.99 -1.50
N THR A 84 -11.21 -3.00 -2.27
CA THR A 84 -11.06 -3.14 -3.73
C THR A 84 -9.86 -4.00 -4.11
N GLU A 85 -8.71 -3.83 -3.45
CA GLU A 85 -7.51 -4.64 -3.66
C GLU A 85 -7.74 -6.12 -3.31
N ASN A 86 -8.24 -6.40 -2.10
CA ASN A 86 -8.48 -7.77 -1.64
C ASN A 86 -9.57 -8.46 -2.48
N THR A 87 -10.60 -7.73 -2.92
CA THR A 87 -11.61 -8.26 -3.84
C THR A 87 -10.98 -8.62 -5.18
N ALA A 88 -10.14 -7.75 -5.73
CA ALA A 88 -9.41 -8.05 -6.95
C ALA A 88 -8.49 -9.28 -6.78
N LEU A 89 -7.75 -9.36 -5.67
CA LEU A 89 -6.91 -10.54 -5.35
C LEU A 89 -7.71 -11.83 -5.24
N GLY A 90 -8.95 -11.77 -4.79
CA GLY A 90 -9.85 -12.92 -4.73
C GLY A 90 -10.16 -13.52 -6.11
N ILE A 91 -10.24 -12.68 -7.14
CA ILE A 91 -10.75 -13.04 -8.47
C ILE A 91 -9.70 -12.95 -9.60
N THR A 92 -8.46 -12.52 -9.32
CA THR A 92 -7.37 -12.44 -10.31
C THR A 92 -6.02 -12.89 -9.73
N GLN A 93 -5.01 -12.94 -10.60
CA GLN A 93 -3.64 -13.24 -10.19
C GLN A 93 -3.03 -12.06 -9.41
N ALA A 94 -2.26 -12.36 -8.36
CA ALA A 94 -1.57 -11.36 -7.56
C ALA A 94 -0.61 -10.49 -8.41
N SER A 95 -0.02 -11.06 -9.45
CA SER A 95 0.85 -10.34 -10.40
C SER A 95 0.13 -9.21 -11.15
N ASN A 96 -1.11 -9.44 -11.61
CA ASN A 96 -1.90 -8.40 -12.29
C ASN A 96 -2.27 -7.27 -11.32
N VAL A 97 -2.66 -7.62 -10.08
CA VAL A 97 -2.96 -6.62 -9.05
C VAL A 97 -1.70 -5.81 -8.73
N ALA A 98 -0.56 -6.46 -8.51
CA ALA A 98 0.71 -5.79 -8.22
C ALA A 98 1.14 -4.84 -9.36
N PHE A 99 0.94 -5.23 -10.63
CA PHE A 99 1.23 -4.37 -11.78
C PHE A 99 0.37 -3.11 -11.79
N ILE A 100 -0.95 -3.25 -11.66
CA ILE A 100 -1.86 -2.11 -11.70
C ILE A 100 -1.67 -1.20 -10.47
N ILE A 101 -1.42 -1.75 -9.28
CA ILE A 101 -1.10 -0.97 -8.07
C ILE A 101 0.15 -0.11 -8.27
N CYS A 102 1.11 -0.54 -9.08
CA CYS A 102 2.27 0.27 -9.43
C CYS A 102 1.93 1.53 -10.28
N THR A 103 0.67 1.75 -10.66
CA THR A 103 0.22 3.04 -11.19
C THR A 103 0.01 4.09 -10.08
N ALA A 104 -0.08 3.69 -8.81
CA ALA A 104 -0.31 4.59 -7.68
C ALA A 104 0.71 5.75 -7.58
N PRO A 105 2.03 5.58 -7.81
CA PRO A 105 2.97 6.68 -7.84
C PRO A 105 2.65 7.74 -8.92
N LEU A 106 2.26 7.30 -10.12
CA LEU A 106 1.85 8.21 -11.20
C LEU A 106 0.59 8.99 -10.82
N LEU A 107 -0.42 8.29 -10.30
CA LEU A 107 -1.67 8.92 -9.83
C LEU A 107 -1.39 9.89 -8.68
N THR A 108 -0.54 9.53 -7.73
CA THR A 108 -0.11 10.41 -6.62
C THR A 108 0.58 11.66 -7.15
N THR A 109 1.45 11.51 -8.15
CA THR A 109 2.14 12.65 -8.77
C THR A 109 1.15 13.58 -9.46
N ILE A 110 0.26 13.04 -10.31
CA ILE A 110 -0.77 13.82 -11.01
C ILE A 110 -1.65 14.57 -10.01
N LEU A 111 -2.18 13.89 -9.01
CA LEU A 111 -3.01 14.53 -7.99
C LEU A 111 -2.22 15.57 -7.18
N SER A 112 -0.96 15.29 -6.82
CA SER A 112 -0.12 16.26 -6.12
C SER A 112 0.09 17.55 -6.93
N LEU A 113 0.33 17.43 -8.24
CA LEU A 113 0.48 18.57 -9.13
C LEU A 113 -0.83 19.37 -9.29
N LEU A 114 -1.98 18.68 -9.30
CA LEU A 114 -3.29 19.34 -9.41
C LEU A 114 -3.68 20.07 -8.12
N PHE A 115 -3.44 19.47 -6.96
CA PHE A 115 -3.91 19.99 -5.67
C PHE A 115 -2.89 20.86 -4.94
N TYR A 116 -1.59 20.71 -5.22
CA TYR A 116 -0.51 21.44 -4.54
C TYR A 116 0.36 22.21 -5.53
N LYS A 117 0.11 23.51 -5.66
CA LYS A 117 0.86 24.43 -6.56
C LYS A 117 2.38 24.49 -6.27
N SER A 118 2.80 24.07 -5.08
CA SER A 118 4.22 24.00 -4.69
C SER A 118 4.99 22.82 -5.29
N GLU A 119 4.28 21.81 -5.77
CA GLU A 119 4.90 20.65 -6.42
C GLU A 119 5.19 20.95 -7.90
N LYS A 120 6.32 20.45 -8.36
CA LYS A 120 6.72 20.57 -9.77
C LYS A 120 7.15 19.21 -10.28
N ALA A 121 6.65 18.83 -11.45
CA ALA A 121 7.16 17.66 -12.15
C ALA A 121 8.54 17.97 -12.74
N THR A 122 9.57 17.26 -12.27
CA THR A 122 10.90 17.30 -12.90
C THR A 122 10.93 16.33 -14.07
N LYS A 123 11.78 16.59 -15.06
CA LYS A 123 11.99 15.62 -16.18
C LYS A 123 12.46 14.26 -15.64
N GLY A 124 13.34 14.25 -14.62
CA GLY A 124 13.79 13.03 -13.97
C GLY A 124 12.66 12.22 -13.36
N LEU A 125 11.71 12.89 -12.67
CA LEU A 125 10.52 12.24 -12.11
C LEU A 125 9.65 11.59 -13.20
N ILE A 126 9.36 12.30 -14.29
CA ILE A 126 8.51 11.79 -15.38
C ILE A 126 9.18 10.59 -16.06
N TYR A 127 10.41 10.76 -16.56
CA TYR A 127 11.12 9.68 -17.26
C TYR A 127 11.44 8.50 -16.34
N GLY A 128 11.81 8.77 -15.09
CA GLY A 128 12.08 7.74 -14.10
C GLY A 128 10.83 6.90 -13.78
N SER A 129 9.68 7.55 -13.58
CA SER A 129 8.42 6.85 -13.31
C SER A 129 7.96 6.01 -14.51
N ILE A 130 8.08 6.53 -15.74
CA ILE A 130 7.74 5.78 -16.96
C ILE A 130 8.65 4.56 -17.08
N LEU A 131 9.97 4.74 -16.91
CA LEU A 131 10.92 3.65 -17.01
C LEU A 131 10.70 2.59 -15.92
N ALA A 132 10.42 3.01 -14.68
CA ALA A 132 10.09 2.10 -13.59
C ALA A 132 8.83 1.29 -13.92
N LEU A 133 7.77 1.93 -14.43
CA LEU A 133 6.53 1.24 -14.81
C LEU A 133 6.73 0.23 -15.95
N ILE A 134 7.55 0.56 -16.96
CA ILE A 134 7.94 -0.38 -18.01
C ILE A 134 8.67 -1.57 -17.38
N GLY A 135 9.62 -1.30 -16.48
CA GLY A 135 10.35 -2.34 -15.75
C GLY A 135 9.43 -3.26 -14.93
N VAL A 136 8.43 -2.69 -14.25
CA VAL A 136 7.38 -3.46 -13.56
C VAL A 136 6.65 -4.39 -14.53
N GLY A 137 6.28 -3.90 -15.73
CA GLY A 137 5.65 -4.73 -16.76
C GLY A 137 6.55 -5.91 -17.18
N LEU A 138 7.84 -5.67 -17.40
CA LEU A 138 8.79 -6.73 -17.76
C LEU A 138 8.95 -7.78 -16.65
N VAL A 139 9.02 -7.36 -15.38
CA VAL A 139 9.12 -8.28 -14.23
C VAL A 139 7.86 -9.10 -14.07
N VAL A 140 6.69 -8.44 -14.09
CA VAL A 140 5.41 -9.08 -13.79
C VAL A 140 4.98 -10.06 -14.90
N PHE A 141 5.18 -9.68 -16.16
CA PHE A 141 4.77 -10.51 -17.29
C PHE A 141 5.81 -11.54 -17.69
N ASN A 142 7.07 -11.38 -17.27
CA ASN A 142 8.17 -12.34 -17.46
C ASN A 142 8.17 -13.00 -18.86
N GLY A 143 7.95 -12.22 -19.92
CA GLY A 143 7.94 -12.68 -21.31
C GLY A 143 6.65 -13.37 -21.77
N SER A 144 5.71 -13.67 -20.88
CA SER A 144 4.39 -14.17 -21.24
C SER A 144 3.36 -13.04 -21.11
N PHE A 145 3.13 -12.32 -22.20
CA PHE A 145 2.09 -11.26 -22.26
C PHE A 145 0.69 -11.88 -22.26
N VAL A 146 0.31 -12.54 -21.19
CA VAL A 146 -1.07 -12.95 -20.97
C VAL A 146 -1.75 -11.93 -20.06
N LEU A 147 -1.95 -10.73 -20.61
CA LEU A 147 -2.82 -9.73 -19.99
C LEU A 147 -4.27 -10.22 -20.16
N LYS A 148 -4.74 -11.07 -19.26
CA LYS A 148 -6.16 -11.41 -19.17
C LYS A 148 -6.90 -10.18 -18.63
N LEU A 149 -7.13 -9.19 -19.49
CA LEU A 149 -7.92 -8.02 -19.15
C LEU A 149 -9.31 -8.47 -18.71
N SER A 150 -9.69 -8.08 -17.53
CA SER A 150 -11.04 -8.22 -17.02
C SER A 150 -11.47 -6.85 -16.49
N PRO A 151 -12.36 -6.16 -17.21
CA PRO A 151 -12.67 -4.76 -16.92
C PRO A 151 -13.02 -4.51 -15.44
N VAL A 152 -13.80 -5.39 -14.82
CA VAL A 152 -14.23 -5.25 -13.43
C VAL A 152 -13.03 -5.38 -12.46
N ARG A 153 -12.16 -6.37 -12.68
CA ARG A 153 -11.00 -6.66 -11.82
C ARG A 153 -9.96 -5.57 -11.91
N ASP A 154 -9.68 -5.14 -13.13
CA ASP A 154 -8.67 -4.11 -13.41
C ASP A 154 -9.15 -2.75 -12.89
N LEU A 155 -10.45 -2.45 -13.02
CA LEU A 155 -11.07 -1.24 -12.47
C LEU A 155 -11.01 -1.22 -10.93
N LEU A 156 -11.29 -2.34 -10.26
CA LEU A 156 -11.17 -2.44 -8.79
C LEU A 156 -9.73 -2.15 -8.34
N THR A 157 -8.74 -2.72 -9.04
CA THR A 157 -7.33 -2.49 -8.71
C THR A 157 -6.90 -1.05 -8.99
N LEU A 158 -7.37 -0.47 -10.10
CA LEU A 158 -7.10 0.94 -10.42
C LEU A 158 -7.75 1.87 -9.38
N LEU A 159 -8.95 1.53 -8.91
CA LEU A 159 -9.63 2.26 -7.84
C LEU A 159 -8.84 2.18 -6.54
N ALA A 160 -8.24 1.03 -6.22
CA ALA A 160 -7.33 0.90 -5.07
C ALA A 160 -6.11 1.82 -5.24
N ALA A 161 -5.43 1.81 -6.39
CA ALA A 161 -4.29 2.67 -6.67
C ALA A 161 -4.64 4.17 -6.57
N LEU A 162 -5.79 4.57 -7.09
CA LEU A 162 -6.31 5.94 -6.99
C LEU A 162 -6.64 6.31 -5.53
N SER A 163 -7.24 5.38 -4.81
CA SER A 163 -7.55 5.53 -3.38
C SER A 163 -6.28 5.79 -2.57
N TRP A 164 -5.21 5.04 -2.81
CA TRP A 164 -3.90 5.26 -2.19
C TRP A 164 -3.30 6.63 -2.51
N ALA A 165 -3.49 7.10 -3.73
CA ALA A 165 -3.04 8.43 -4.13
C ALA A 165 -3.78 9.53 -3.33
N PHE A 166 -5.11 9.44 -3.16
CA PHE A 166 -5.87 10.36 -2.32
C PHE A 166 -5.45 10.29 -0.84
N TYR A 167 -5.25 9.08 -0.30
CA TYR A 167 -4.71 8.91 1.05
C TYR A 167 -3.39 9.67 1.23
N SER A 168 -2.47 9.54 0.28
CA SER A 168 -1.17 10.22 0.32
C SER A 168 -1.32 11.75 0.40
N LEU A 169 -2.30 12.34 -0.30
CA LEU A 169 -2.60 13.78 -0.22
C LEU A 169 -3.18 14.18 1.14
N VAL A 170 -4.05 13.35 1.71
CA VAL A 170 -4.59 13.57 3.05
C VAL A 170 -3.46 13.58 4.09
N ILE A 171 -2.56 12.59 4.03
CA ILE A 171 -1.41 12.53 4.94
C ILE A 171 -0.54 13.76 4.78
N LYS A 172 -0.22 14.19 3.56
CA LYS A 172 0.53 15.43 3.32
C LYS A 172 -0.10 16.63 4.01
N LYS A 173 -1.42 16.76 3.94
CA LYS A 173 -2.16 17.87 4.56
C LYS A 173 -2.13 17.80 6.09
N MET A 174 -2.21 16.60 6.66
CA MET A 174 -2.34 16.41 8.11
C MET A 174 -1.01 16.38 8.85
N THR A 175 0.08 15.91 8.22
CA THR A 175 1.40 15.79 8.86
C THR A 175 2.01 17.13 9.30
N GLY A 176 1.59 18.24 8.72
CA GLY A 176 1.98 19.58 9.18
C GLY A 176 1.26 20.07 10.44
N ARG A 177 0.15 19.39 10.85
CA ARG A 177 -0.73 19.83 11.94
C ARG A 177 -0.74 18.90 13.15
N TYR A 178 -0.53 17.59 12.91
CA TYR A 178 -0.65 16.55 13.94
C TYR A 178 0.54 15.61 13.94
N PRO A 179 0.87 14.99 15.10
CA PRO A 179 1.89 13.95 15.17
C PRO A 179 1.52 12.74 14.29
N THR A 180 2.52 12.16 13.64
CA THR A 180 2.32 11.03 12.70
C THR A 180 1.62 9.84 13.32
N VAL A 181 1.97 9.48 14.57
CA VAL A 181 1.34 8.36 15.29
C VAL A 181 -0.16 8.63 15.55
N PHE A 182 -0.51 9.89 15.90
CA PHE A 182 -1.91 10.29 16.06
C PHE A 182 -2.69 10.16 14.75
N ILE A 183 -2.11 10.67 13.64
CA ILE A 183 -2.72 10.55 12.32
C ILE A 183 -2.96 9.06 11.99
N THR A 184 -1.94 8.21 12.16
CA THR A 184 -2.04 6.78 11.85
C THR A 184 -3.11 6.08 12.69
N ARG A 185 -3.20 6.42 13.99
CA ARG A 185 -4.27 5.91 14.85
C ARG A 185 -5.66 6.28 14.33
N LYS A 186 -5.85 7.52 13.88
CA LYS A 186 -7.11 7.99 13.31
C LYS A 186 -7.43 7.29 11.98
N ILE A 187 -6.43 7.04 11.16
CA ILE A 187 -6.58 6.27 9.91
C ILE A 187 -7.09 4.85 10.22
N PHE A 188 -6.51 4.16 11.21
CA PHE A 188 -7.00 2.84 11.61
C PHE A 188 -8.42 2.89 12.16
N PHE A 189 -8.72 3.84 13.06
CA PHE A 189 -10.06 4.01 13.61
C PHE A 189 -11.11 4.24 12.53
N TYR A 190 -10.88 5.22 11.64
CA TYR A 190 -11.84 5.51 10.58
C TYR A 190 -11.86 4.43 9.50
N GLY A 191 -10.75 3.75 9.23
CA GLY A 191 -10.74 2.57 8.37
C GLY A 191 -11.66 1.47 8.89
N VAL A 192 -11.56 1.14 10.19
CA VAL A 192 -12.48 0.18 10.83
C VAL A 192 -13.92 0.67 10.77
N LEU A 193 -14.19 1.94 11.06
CA LEU A 193 -15.53 2.48 11.04
C LEU A 193 -16.16 2.46 9.64
N THR A 194 -15.41 2.85 8.62
CA THR A 194 -15.90 2.99 7.24
C THR A 194 -16.03 1.67 6.49
N ILE A 195 -15.48 0.56 6.98
CA ILE A 195 -15.70 -0.78 6.41
C ILE A 195 -16.99 -1.43 6.93
N LEU A 196 -17.50 -1.00 8.07
CA LEU A 196 -18.68 -1.63 8.69
C LEU A 196 -19.89 -1.76 7.75
N PRO A 197 -20.21 -0.77 6.89
CA PRO A 197 -21.30 -0.91 5.93
C PRO A 197 -21.14 -2.09 4.96
N ALA A 198 -19.92 -2.53 4.67
CA ALA A 198 -19.69 -3.69 3.80
C ALA A 198 -20.22 -4.99 4.41
N PHE A 199 -20.33 -5.07 5.74
CA PHE A 199 -20.91 -6.21 6.43
C PHE A 199 -22.44 -6.28 6.37
N LEU A 200 -23.10 -5.25 5.84
CA LEU A 200 -24.52 -5.33 5.49
C LEU A 200 -24.76 -6.22 4.26
N LEU A 201 -23.74 -6.32 3.37
CA LEU A 201 -23.80 -7.18 2.19
C LEU A 201 -23.40 -8.63 2.52
N HIS A 202 -22.42 -8.80 3.37
CA HIS A 202 -21.93 -10.10 3.83
C HIS A 202 -21.65 -10.00 5.33
N SER A 203 -22.54 -10.58 6.14
CA SER A 203 -22.47 -10.53 7.60
C SER A 203 -21.11 -11.00 8.12
N LEU A 204 -20.56 -10.29 9.12
CA LEU A 204 -19.38 -10.74 9.82
C LEU A 204 -19.71 -12.03 10.59
N GLN A 205 -19.11 -13.14 10.20
CA GLN A 205 -19.28 -14.45 10.84
C GLN A 205 -17.92 -14.99 11.24
N PRO A 206 -17.39 -14.60 12.43
CA PRO A 206 -16.10 -15.07 12.89
C PRO A 206 -16.08 -16.59 13.06
N ASP A 207 -15.34 -17.28 12.21
CA ASP A 207 -15.06 -18.70 12.37
C ASP A 207 -13.76 -18.84 13.20
N PHE A 208 -13.92 -19.06 14.51
CA PHE A 208 -12.79 -19.19 15.42
C PHE A 208 -11.93 -20.42 15.13
N ASP A 209 -12.51 -21.50 14.59
CA ASP A 209 -11.74 -22.68 14.23
C ASP A 209 -10.81 -22.40 13.04
N VAL A 210 -11.22 -21.54 12.12
CA VAL A 210 -10.37 -21.05 11.02
C VAL A 210 -9.37 -20.00 11.53
N LEU A 211 -9.82 -19.01 12.28
CA LEU A 211 -8.97 -17.90 12.76
C LEU A 211 -7.82 -18.37 13.66
N LEU A 212 -8.03 -19.42 14.45
CA LEU A 212 -7.00 -19.97 15.36
C LEU A 212 -6.05 -20.94 14.66
N LYS A 213 -6.26 -21.32 13.39
CA LYS A 213 -5.27 -22.11 12.67
C LYS A 213 -3.93 -21.38 12.61
N PRO A 214 -2.80 -22.02 12.94
CA PRO A 214 -1.50 -21.37 13.00
C PRO A 214 -1.13 -20.59 11.73
N VAL A 215 -1.48 -21.14 10.56
CA VAL A 215 -1.24 -20.49 9.26
C VAL A 215 -2.07 -19.21 9.11
N VAL A 216 -3.35 -19.25 9.48
CA VAL A 216 -4.25 -18.08 9.39
C VAL A 216 -3.82 -17.02 10.38
N LEU A 217 -3.61 -17.41 11.64
CA LEU A 217 -3.22 -16.49 12.71
C LEU A 217 -1.88 -15.81 12.42
N SER A 218 -0.87 -16.55 11.95
CA SER A 218 0.45 -15.98 11.64
C SER A 218 0.37 -14.98 10.48
N ASN A 219 -0.36 -15.28 9.40
CA ASN A 219 -0.55 -14.36 8.30
C ASN A 219 -1.36 -13.13 8.72
N LEU A 220 -2.41 -13.31 9.54
CA LEU A 220 -3.21 -12.20 10.04
C LEU A 220 -2.40 -11.28 10.96
N LEU A 221 -1.59 -11.84 11.87
CA LEU A 221 -0.69 -11.07 12.73
C LEU A 221 0.40 -10.35 11.92
N PHE A 222 0.97 -10.99 10.90
CA PHE A 222 1.90 -10.34 9.98
C PHE A 222 1.25 -9.13 9.31
N LEU A 223 0.04 -9.28 8.76
CA LEU A 223 -0.69 -8.19 8.12
C LEU A 223 -1.05 -7.07 9.12
N ALA A 224 -1.49 -7.43 10.32
CA ALA A 224 -1.96 -6.48 11.31
C ALA A 224 -0.81 -5.71 12.00
N VAL A 225 0.19 -6.44 12.50
CA VAL A 225 1.26 -5.84 13.31
C VAL A 225 2.37 -5.28 12.42
N LEU A 226 2.95 -6.10 11.55
CA LEU A 226 4.09 -5.66 10.77
C LEU A 226 3.67 -4.79 9.58
N ALA A 227 2.78 -5.29 8.73
CA ALA A 227 2.42 -4.60 7.49
C ALA A 227 1.45 -3.42 7.70
N SER A 228 0.61 -3.44 8.76
CA SER A 228 -0.25 -2.30 9.09
C SER A 228 0.37 -1.46 10.20
N LEU A 229 0.40 -1.89 11.45
CA LEU A 229 0.80 -1.03 12.58
C LEU A 229 2.18 -0.40 12.36
N VAL A 230 3.20 -1.20 12.13
CA VAL A 230 4.58 -0.70 11.96
C VAL A 230 4.74 0.04 10.64
N CYS A 231 4.36 -0.58 9.52
CA CYS A 231 4.59 0.00 8.21
C CYS A 231 3.81 1.29 7.96
N TYR A 232 2.55 1.42 8.41
CA TYR A 232 1.80 2.68 8.26
C TYR A 232 2.41 3.83 9.06
N VAL A 233 2.88 3.57 10.28
CA VAL A 233 3.58 4.60 11.06
C VAL A 233 4.85 5.04 10.34
N LEU A 234 5.68 4.07 9.92
CA LEU A 234 6.93 4.35 9.21
C LEU A 234 6.69 5.02 7.87
N TRP A 235 5.71 4.56 7.10
CA TRP A 235 5.36 5.17 5.81
C TRP A 235 4.87 6.61 5.94
N ASN A 236 4.05 6.90 6.93
CA ASN A 236 3.60 8.27 7.20
C ASN A 236 4.76 9.17 7.63
N VAL A 237 5.79 8.64 8.31
CA VAL A 237 7.04 9.36 8.57
C VAL A 237 7.79 9.59 7.25
N VAL A 238 7.91 8.61 6.39
CA VAL A 238 8.54 8.73 5.06
C VAL A 238 7.83 9.80 4.22
N LEU A 239 6.51 9.75 4.13
CA LEU A 239 5.71 10.77 3.43
C LEU A 239 5.96 12.19 3.96
N LYS A 240 6.08 12.33 5.28
CA LYS A 240 6.39 13.62 5.93
C LYS A 240 7.79 14.13 5.58
N GLN A 241 8.78 13.26 5.53
CA GLN A 241 10.20 13.64 5.42
C GLN A 241 10.69 13.74 3.96
N LEU A 242 10.30 12.80 3.10
CA LEU A 242 10.69 12.78 1.69
C LEU A 242 9.70 13.51 0.78
N GLY A 243 8.49 13.74 1.27
CA GLY A 243 7.38 14.25 0.46
C GLY A 243 6.62 13.14 -0.27
N THR A 244 5.38 13.45 -0.60
CA THR A 244 4.41 12.46 -1.11
C THR A 244 4.84 11.85 -2.44
N VAL A 245 5.30 12.67 -3.37
CA VAL A 245 5.67 12.23 -4.73
C VAL A 245 6.89 11.32 -4.70
N ARG A 246 7.97 11.73 -3.99
CA ARG A 246 9.18 10.92 -3.87
C ARG A 246 8.93 9.61 -3.15
N ALA A 247 8.28 9.68 -1.98
CA ALA A 247 7.96 8.47 -1.23
C ALA A 247 7.18 7.46 -2.07
N SER A 248 6.20 7.90 -2.86
CA SER A 248 5.39 7.01 -3.69
C SER A 248 6.21 6.22 -4.71
N ASN A 249 7.32 6.77 -5.24
CA ASN A 249 8.16 6.07 -6.23
C ASN A 249 8.74 4.76 -5.71
N TYR A 250 8.93 4.61 -4.38
CA TYR A 250 9.40 3.35 -3.80
C TYR A 250 8.42 2.19 -4.02
N ILE A 251 7.13 2.46 -4.26
CA ILE A 251 6.11 1.43 -4.53
C ILE A 251 6.47 0.61 -5.79
N TYR A 252 7.20 1.19 -6.75
CA TYR A 252 7.71 0.44 -7.91
C TYR A 252 8.65 -0.71 -7.55
N LEU A 253 9.20 -0.74 -6.33
CA LEU A 253 10.03 -1.84 -5.85
C LEU A 253 9.23 -3.07 -5.41
N ASN A 254 7.92 -2.95 -5.19
CA ASN A 254 7.07 -4.08 -4.76
C ASN A 254 7.24 -5.34 -5.64
N PRO A 255 7.17 -5.25 -6.98
CA PRO A 255 7.33 -6.43 -7.85
C PRO A 255 8.70 -7.09 -7.74
N LEU A 256 9.76 -6.32 -7.43
CA LEU A 256 11.10 -6.89 -7.23
C LEU A 256 11.13 -7.80 -5.99
N VAL A 257 10.50 -7.37 -4.91
CA VAL A 257 10.40 -8.17 -3.68
C VAL A 257 9.57 -9.42 -3.93
N THR A 258 8.43 -9.26 -4.59
CA THR A 258 7.58 -10.39 -4.97
C THR A 258 8.33 -11.39 -5.85
N MET A 259 9.12 -10.92 -6.82
CA MET A 259 9.98 -11.75 -7.67
C MET A 259 10.99 -12.53 -6.84
N VAL A 260 11.73 -11.87 -5.95
CA VAL A 260 12.72 -12.54 -5.08
C VAL A 260 12.04 -13.60 -4.21
N ALA A 261 10.89 -13.27 -3.62
CA ALA A 261 10.11 -14.21 -2.83
C ALA A 261 9.63 -15.43 -3.65
N SER A 262 9.16 -15.21 -4.90
CA SER A 262 8.76 -16.30 -5.80
C SER A 262 9.91 -17.23 -6.15
N VAL A 263 11.11 -16.69 -6.38
CA VAL A 263 12.31 -17.50 -6.63
C VAL A 263 12.66 -18.38 -5.43
N ILE A 264 12.65 -17.79 -4.23
CA ILE A 264 13.06 -18.48 -3.00
C ILE A 264 12.01 -19.51 -2.55
N ILE A 265 10.70 -19.13 -2.62
CA ILE A 265 9.61 -19.93 -2.05
C ILE A 265 9.02 -20.91 -3.08
N LEU A 266 8.86 -20.46 -4.33
CA LEU A 266 8.22 -21.23 -5.40
C LEU A 266 9.22 -21.85 -6.37
N HIS A 267 10.53 -21.59 -6.19
CA HIS A 267 11.61 -22.06 -7.07
C HIS A 267 11.42 -21.65 -8.55
N GLU A 268 10.80 -20.48 -8.77
CA GLU A 268 10.60 -19.95 -10.12
C GLU A 268 11.93 -19.56 -10.76
N LYS A 269 12.05 -19.77 -12.08
CA LYS A 269 13.28 -19.41 -12.82
C LYS A 269 13.31 -17.93 -13.15
N ILE A 270 14.42 -17.28 -12.86
CA ILE A 270 14.69 -15.91 -13.30
C ILE A 270 15.01 -15.94 -14.80
N THR A 271 14.29 -15.14 -15.58
CA THR A 271 14.62 -14.93 -17.00
C THR A 271 15.41 -13.65 -17.23
N TRP A 272 16.04 -13.53 -18.38
CA TRP A 272 16.72 -12.30 -18.78
C TRP A 272 15.77 -11.09 -18.86
N ILE A 273 14.52 -11.31 -19.24
CA ILE A 273 13.49 -10.27 -19.29
C ILE A 273 13.21 -9.73 -17.89
N THR A 274 13.11 -10.60 -16.90
CA THR A 274 12.92 -10.22 -15.49
C THR A 274 14.11 -9.41 -14.95
N LEU A 275 15.35 -9.80 -15.31
CA LEU A 275 16.55 -9.06 -14.90
C LEU A 275 16.62 -7.67 -15.56
N LEU A 276 16.29 -7.55 -16.84
CA LEU A 276 16.18 -6.26 -17.52
C LEU A 276 15.10 -5.38 -16.87
N GLY A 277 13.94 -5.96 -16.55
CA GLY A 277 12.86 -5.26 -15.85
C GLY A 277 13.29 -4.77 -14.47
N ALA A 278 14.01 -5.59 -13.70
CA ALA A 278 14.57 -5.19 -12.40
C ALA A 278 15.55 -4.01 -12.54
N GLY A 279 16.42 -4.04 -13.54
CA GLY A 279 17.32 -2.93 -13.87
C GLY A 279 16.57 -1.64 -14.22
N CYS A 280 15.51 -1.74 -15.04
CA CYS A 280 14.65 -0.59 -15.39
C CYS A 280 13.94 -0.01 -14.16
N ILE A 281 13.45 -0.84 -13.23
CA ILE A 281 12.81 -0.37 -11.98
C ILE A 281 13.83 0.39 -11.14
N ILE A 282 14.97 -0.21 -10.83
CA ILE A 282 15.98 0.40 -9.96
C ILE A 282 16.47 1.71 -10.54
N PHE A 283 16.82 1.72 -11.84
CA PHE A 283 17.29 2.93 -12.51
C PHE A 283 16.19 3.99 -12.64
N GLY A 284 14.95 3.58 -12.89
CA GLY A 284 13.78 4.46 -12.96
C GLY A 284 13.51 5.15 -11.62
N VAL A 285 13.49 4.41 -10.52
CA VAL A 285 13.35 4.96 -9.15
C VAL A 285 14.50 5.91 -8.84
N TYR A 286 15.74 5.52 -9.16
CA TYR A 286 16.92 6.38 -8.95
C TYR A 286 16.83 7.70 -9.72
N GLN A 287 16.38 7.66 -10.99
CA GLN A 287 16.22 8.88 -11.81
C GLN A 287 15.07 9.77 -11.28
N ALA A 288 13.99 9.17 -10.81
CA ALA A 288 12.86 9.89 -10.24
C ALA A 288 13.23 10.62 -8.92
N GLU A 289 14.25 10.14 -8.20
CA GLU A 289 14.77 10.75 -6.97
C GLU A 289 15.76 11.90 -7.22
N LYS A 290 16.40 11.98 -8.40
CA LYS A 290 17.28 13.10 -8.73
C LYS A 290 16.51 14.40 -8.79
N LYS A 291 17.12 15.45 -8.19
CA LYS A 291 16.58 16.83 -8.20
C LYS A 291 16.68 17.44 -9.59
#